data_774393d0902d5aa7c532abcfc45aeb1b
#
_entry.id   774393d0902d5aa7c532abcfc45aeb1b
#
_cell.length_a   1.000
_cell.length_b   1.000
_cell.length_c   1.000
_cell.angle_alpha   90.00
_cell.angle_beta   90.00
_cell.angle_gamma   90.00
#
_symmetry.space_group_name_H-M   'P 1'
#
loop_
_entity.id
_entity.type
_entity.pdbx_description
1 polymer ?
#
loop_
_entity_poly.entity_id
_entity_poly.type
_entity_poly.pdbx_seq_one_letter_code
_entity_poly.pdbx_strand_id
1 'polypeptide(L)' 'VNGVDEVTSEDLDLAKSELEQASSKLENAQTDKEKIQASINLKRVSSRIKAMAFL' A
#
# COMPACT_ATOMS: atom_id res chain seq x y z
N VAL A 1 -21.90 16.57 -5.93
CA VAL A 1 -21.70 16.51 -5.44
C VAL A 1 -21.47 15.51 -4.77
N ASN A 2 -20.98 14.84 -4.70
CA ASN A 2 -20.75 13.88 -4.19
C ASN A 2 -19.47 13.63 -3.88
N GLY A 3 -18.80 14.09 -3.02
CA GLY A 3 -17.50 13.94 -2.59
C GLY A 3 -17.16 12.53 -2.14
N VAL A 4 -18.12 11.76 -1.89
CA VAL A 4 -17.90 10.41 -1.39
C VAL A 4 -17.11 9.58 -2.40
N ASP A 5 -17.52 9.63 -3.63
CA ASP A 5 -16.86 8.88 -4.69
C ASP A 5 -15.44 9.38 -4.90
N GLU A 6 -15.26 10.66 -4.81
CA GLU A 6 -13.94 11.23 -5.02
C GLU A 6 -12.98 10.81 -3.92
N VAL A 7 -13.47 10.81 -2.69
CA VAL A 7 -12.63 10.42 -1.57
C VAL A 7 -12.17 8.98 -1.72
N THR A 8 -13.07 8.11 -2.12
CA THR A 8 -12.72 6.72 -2.31
C THR A 8 -11.66 6.56 -3.40
N SER A 9 -11.78 7.33 -4.45
CA SER A 9 -10.82 7.25 -5.55
C SER A 9 -9.44 7.69 -5.09
N GLU A 10 -9.38 8.77 -4.32
CA GLU A 10 -8.11 9.25 -3.82
C GLU A 10 -7.46 8.25 -2.87
N ASP A 11 -8.28 7.62 -2.04
CA ASP A 11 -7.75 6.63 -1.11
C ASP A 11 -7.14 5.45 -1.86
N LEU A 12 -7.77 5.02 -2.92
CA LEU A 12 -7.24 3.93 -3.72
C LEU A 12 -5.92 4.31 -4.38
N ASP A 13 -5.85 5.51 -4.90
CA ASP A 13 -4.63 5.98 -5.52
C ASP A 13 -3.49 6.03 -4.52
N LEU A 14 -3.77 6.54 -3.33
CA LEU A 14 -2.77 6.60 -2.28
C LEU A 14 -2.31 5.20 -1.88
N ALA A 15 -3.25 4.30 -1.74
CA ALA A 15 -2.91 2.93 -1.35
C ALA A 15 -2.05 2.27 -2.40
N LYS A 16 -2.37 2.47 -3.66
CA LYS A 16 -1.58 1.92 -4.75
C LYS A 16 -0.17 2.49 -4.75
N SER A 17 -0.07 3.78 -4.53
CA SER A 17 1.22 4.45 -4.49
C SER A 17 2.07 3.88 -3.37
N GLU A 18 1.47 3.69 -2.20
CA GLU A 18 2.16 3.12 -1.08
C GLU A 18 2.60 1.69 -1.36
N LEU A 19 1.76 0.94 -2.05
CA LEU A 19 2.08 -0.43 -2.40
C LEU A 19 3.32 -0.47 -3.30
N GLU A 20 3.36 0.41 -4.27
CA GLU A 20 4.49 0.49 -5.18
C GLU A 20 5.76 0.85 -4.42
N GLN A 21 5.65 1.81 -3.52
CA GLN A 21 6.81 2.22 -2.74
C GLN A 21 7.30 1.10 -1.84
N ALA A 22 6.39 0.39 -1.22
CA ALA A 22 6.78 -0.72 -0.37
C ALA A 22 7.44 -1.83 -1.18
N SER A 23 6.89 -2.11 -2.35
CA SER A 23 7.46 -3.13 -3.22
C SER A 23 8.85 -2.71 -3.68
N SER A 24 9.00 -1.46 -4.05
CA SER A 24 10.29 -0.95 -4.49
C SER A 24 11.32 -1.02 -3.37
N LYS A 25 10.90 -0.67 -2.17
CA LYS A 25 11.79 -0.75 -1.03
C LYS A 25 12.22 -2.18 -0.77
N LEU A 26 11.32 -3.11 -0.94
CA LEU A 26 11.66 -4.52 -0.75
C LEU A 26 12.69 -4.96 -1.77
N GLU A 27 12.54 -4.53 -3.00
CA GLU A 27 13.48 -4.88 -4.05
C GLU A 27 14.84 -4.27 -3.80
N ASN A 28 14.86 -3.06 -3.26
CA ASN A 28 16.12 -2.36 -3.01
C ASN A 28 16.70 -2.68 -1.65
N ALA A 29 16.03 -3.47 -0.87
CA ALA A 29 16.53 -3.82 0.47
C ALA A 29 17.83 -4.61 0.33
N GLN A 30 18.83 -4.19 1.09
CA GLN A 30 20.14 -4.84 1.03
C GLN A 30 20.41 -5.72 2.23
N THR A 31 19.74 -5.43 3.34
CA THR A 31 19.93 -6.22 4.55
C THR A 31 18.66 -7.00 4.86
N ASP A 32 18.82 -8.07 5.63
CA ASP A 32 17.68 -8.87 6.04
C ASP A 32 16.69 -8.04 6.84
N LYS A 33 17.23 -7.16 7.66
CA LYS A 33 16.38 -6.30 8.48
C LYS A 33 15.48 -5.43 7.61
N GLU A 34 16.06 -4.86 6.58
CA GLU A 34 15.30 -4.01 5.67
C GLU A 34 14.28 -4.83 4.88
N LYS A 35 14.66 -6.02 4.50
CA LYS A 35 13.76 -6.92 3.80
C LYS A 35 12.54 -7.25 4.65
N ILE A 36 12.78 -7.58 5.89
CA ILE A 36 11.70 -7.93 6.81
C ILE A 36 10.79 -6.73 7.00
N GLN A 37 11.37 -5.57 7.23
CA GLN A 37 10.60 -4.36 7.44
C GLN A 37 9.75 -4.03 6.21
N ALA A 38 10.35 -4.09 5.05
CA ALA A 38 9.63 -3.80 3.81
C ALA A 38 8.54 -4.83 3.56
N SER A 39 8.82 -6.08 3.89
CA SER A 39 7.84 -7.15 3.72
C SER A 39 6.62 -6.90 4.61
N ILE A 40 6.86 -6.49 5.84
CA ILE A 40 5.78 -6.20 6.76
C ILE A 40 4.94 -5.04 6.25
N ASN A 41 5.61 -3.99 5.78
CA ASN A 41 4.92 -2.84 5.24
C ASN A 41 4.09 -3.22 4.02
N LEU A 42 4.66 -4.03 3.16
CA LEU A 42 3.97 -4.45 1.96
C LEU A 42 2.71 -5.23 2.31
N LYS A 43 2.84 -6.11 3.28
CA LYS A 43 1.72 -6.91 3.72
C LYS A 43 0.61 -6.02 4.29
N ARG A 44 1.00 -5.02 5.05
CA ARG A 44 0.06 -4.09 5.64
C ARG A 44 -0.72 -3.34 4.58
N VAL A 45 0.00 -2.79 3.63
CA VAL A 45 -0.63 -2.01 2.55
C VAL A 45 -1.52 -2.91 1.72
N SER A 46 -1.06 -4.10 1.42
CA SER A 46 -1.85 -5.05 0.63
C SER A 46 -3.15 -5.40 1.35
N SER A 47 -3.05 -5.62 2.65
CA SER A 47 -4.22 -5.92 3.46
C SER A 47 -5.20 -4.76 3.46
N ARG A 48 -4.67 -3.56 3.51
CA ARG A 48 -5.50 -2.36 3.49
C ARG A 48 -6.28 -2.25 2.20
N ILE A 49 -5.59 -2.50 1.09
CA ILE A 49 -6.24 -2.42 -0.21
C ILE A 49 -7.34 -3.48 -0.31
N LYS A 50 -7.09 -4.65 0.20
CA LYS A 50 -8.09 -5.71 0.19
C LYS A 50 -9.32 -5.30 0.98
N ALA A 51 -9.10 -4.69 2.12
CA ALA A 51 -10.21 -4.25 2.96
C ALA A 51 -11.04 -3.20 2.24
N MET A 52 -10.36 -2.31 1.53
CA MET A 52 -11.05 -1.28 0.77
C MET A 52 -11.88 -1.90 -0.35
N ALA A 53 -11.32 -2.89 -1.02
CA ALA A 53 -12.01 -3.53 -2.12
C ALA A 53 -13.25 -4.27 -1.64
N PHE A 54 -13.21 -4.72 -0.38
CA PHE A 54 -14.34 -5.44 0.17
C PHE A 54 -15.50 -4.53 0.49
N LEU A 55 -15.26 -3.28 0.74
CA LEU A 55 -16.31 -2.33 1.05
C LEU A 55 -17.05 -1.92 -0.21
#